data_ae0d04a4b8f632b29f402a61834ee5f8
#
_entry.id   ae0d04a4b8f632b29f402a61834ee5f8
#
_cell.length_a   1.000
_cell.length_b   1.000
_cell.length_c   1.000
_cell.angle_alpha   90.00
_cell.angle_beta   90.00
_cell.angle_gamma   90.00
#
_symmetry.space_group_name_H-M   'P 1'
#
loop_
_entity.id
_entity.type
_entity.pdbx_description
1 polymer ?
#
loop_
_entity_poly.entity_id
_entity_poly.type
_entity_poly.pdbx_seq_one_letter_code
_entity_poly.pdbx_strand_id
1 'polypeptide(L)'
;MKITVIGAGAIGGNLARKLSAAGHDVQVGDARGPEAVPDAVLESGARAAALDAAVQGRDVIILSIPFHRVPELAETLASVPAETVVIDTSNYYPHLNGQIEAVDNGQVESLRNAEQLGRPVVKAWNAALAGTQQTKGAPAGTPGRIAIPVAADSDEARRVAMRLVDDTGFDPFDAGVLADSWRQQPGTPAYCTELTLDELPAALAAADRAEAPRTRDRLMEHFATLTATPTLEEVVEINRSAHH
;
A
#
# COMPACT_ATOMS: atom_id res chain seq x y z
N MET A 1 1.84 -4.25 18.65
CA MET A 1 2.01 -2.80 18.38
C MET A 1 0.64 -2.13 18.38
N LYS A 2 0.62 -0.83 18.65
CA LYS A 2 -0.57 0.02 18.49
C LYS A 2 -0.59 0.60 17.08
N ILE A 3 -1.55 0.20 16.28
CA ILE A 3 -1.62 0.54 14.85
C ILE A 3 -2.90 1.32 14.56
N THR A 4 -2.81 2.35 13.73
CA THR A 4 -3.99 2.96 13.13
C THR A 4 -3.96 2.75 11.63
N VAL A 5 -5.08 2.30 11.07
CA VAL A 5 -5.33 2.28 9.63
C VAL A 5 -6.26 3.43 9.30
N ILE A 6 -5.81 4.36 8.46
CA ILE A 6 -6.64 5.46 7.95
C ILE A 6 -7.23 5.05 6.61
N GLY A 7 -8.55 4.89 6.59
CA GLY A 7 -9.32 4.40 5.45
C GLY A 7 -9.74 2.93 5.58
N ALA A 8 -11.04 2.70 5.51
CA ALA A 8 -11.70 1.39 5.66
C ALA A 8 -12.05 0.74 4.31
N GLY A 9 -11.39 1.14 3.22
CA GLY A 9 -11.57 0.54 1.89
C GLY A 9 -11.02 -0.89 1.79
N ALA A 10 -10.99 -1.44 0.57
CA ALA A 10 -10.59 -2.83 0.35
C ALA A 10 -9.18 -3.17 0.90
N ILE A 11 -8.19 -2.30 0.70
CA ILE A 11 -6.83 -2.50 1.22
C ILE A 11 -6.79 -2.27 2.74
N GLY A 12 -7.25 -1.10 3.22
CA GLY A 12 -7.20 -0.75 4.64
C GLY A 12 -8.00 -1.70 5.51
N GLY A 13 -9.18 -2.11 5.05
CA GLY A 13 -10.00 -3.10 5.75
C GLY A 13 -9.31 -4.47 5.84
N ASN A 14 -8.63 -4.92 4.77
CA ASN A 14 -7.85 -6.16 4.80
C ASN A 14 -6.69 -6.07 5.81
N LEU A 15 -5.95 -4.96 5.79
CA LEU A 15 -4.83 -4.73 6.72
C LEU A 15 -5.31 -4.67 8.17
N ALA A 16 -6.40 -3.94 8.44
CA ALA A 16 -6.97 -3.84 9.78
C ALA A 16 -7.36 -5.22 10.34
N ARG A 17 -8.05 -6.04 9.54
CA ARG A 17 -8.44 -7.41 9.95
C ARG A 17 -7.23 -8.30 10.20
N LYS A 18 -6.27 -8.35 9.26
CA LYS A 18 -5.11 -9.23 9.35
C LYS A 18 -4.20 -8.85 10.52
N LEU A 19 -3.90 -7.57 10.68
CA LEU A 19 -3.06 -7.08 11.78
C LEU A 19 -3.75 -7.27 13.15
N SER A 20 -5.06 -7.07 13.22
CA SER A 20 -5.82 -7.36 14.46
C SER A 20 -5.80 -8.86 14.78
N ALA A 21 -6.01 -9.72 13.78
CA ALA A 21 -5.93 -11.18 13.95
C ALA A 21 -4.51 -11.65 14.34
N ALA A 22 -3.47 -10.93 13.94
CA ALA A 22 -2.08 -11.16 14.36
C ALA A 22 -1.77 -10.63 15.76
N GLY A 23 -2.76 -10.09 16.49
CA GLY A 23 -2.64 -9.68 17.89
C GLY A 23 -2.18 -8.23 18.10
N HIS A 24 -2.22 -7.39 17.07
CA HIS A 24 -1.96 -5.95 17.22
C HIS A 24 -3.20 -5.22 17.77
N ASP A 25 -2.98 -4.12 18.50
CA ASP A 25 -4.02 -3.19 18.92
C ASP A 25 -4.33 -2.24 17.74
N VAL A 26 -5.37 -2.58 16.96
CA VAL A 26 -5.70 -1.87 15.73
C VAL A 26 -6.89 -0.95 15.92
N GLN A 27 -6.72 0.32 15.50
CA GLN A 27 -7.82 1.25 15.29
C GLN A 27 -7.98 1.57 13.80
N VAL A 28 -9.21 1.87 13.41
CA VAL A 28 -9.52 2.30 12.05
C VAL A 28 -10.14 3.68 12.12
N GLY A 29 -9.47 4.65 11.48
CA GLY A 29 -9.98 6.01 11.29
C GLY A 29 -10.55 6.19 9.89
N ASP A 30 -11.72 6.80 9.78
CA ASP A 30 -12.31 7.21 8.51
C ASP A 30 -12.70 8.69 8.59
N ALA A 31 -12.43 9.46 7.54
CA ALA A 31 -12.76 10.89 7.50
C ALA A 31 -14.25 11.17 7.60
N ARG A 32 -15.11 10.20 7.30
CA ARG A 32 -16.57 10.28 7.41
C ARG A 32 -17.10 9.96 8.81
N GLY A 33 -16.21 9.59 9.74
CA GLY A 33 -16.54 9.19 11.10
C GLY A 33 -16.42 7.69 11.35
N PRO A 34 -16.39 7.26 12.62
CA PRO A 34 -16.25 5.87 13.00
C PRO A 34 -17.41 4.97 12.52
N GLU A 35 -18.59 5.55 12.35
CA GLU A 35 -19.79 4.87 11.85
C GLU A 35 -19.67 4.48 10.35
N ALA A 36 -18.73 5.07 9.62
CA ALA A 36 -18.47 4.73 8.23
C ALA A 36 -17.58 3.49 8.07
N VAL A 37 -16.98 2.98 9.15
CA VAL A 37 -16.17 1.77 9.15
C VAL A 37 -17.09 0.55 9.10
N PRO A 38 -17.01 -0.32 8.07
CA PRO A 38 -17.87 -1.49 7.97
C PRO A 38 -17.63 -2.48 9.13
N ASP A 39 -18.70 -3.07 9.68
CA ASP A 39 -18.63 -4.07 10.76
C ASP A 39 -17.67 -5.21 10.43
N ALA A 40 -17.68 -5.70 9.19
CA ALA A 40 -16.78 -6.74 8.71
C ALA A 40 -15.28 -6.42 8.86
N VAL A 41 -14.90 -5.14 8.95
CA VAL A 41 -13.52 -4.72 9.21
C VAL A 41 -13.17 -4.89 10.69
N LEU A 42 -14.17 -4.84 11.56
CA LEU A 42 -14.03 -4.87 13.02
C LEU A 42 -14.11 -6.28 13.61
N GLU A 43 -14.58 -7.27 12.85
CA GLU A 43 -14.80 -8.66 13.30
C GLU A 43 -13.56 -9.33 13.92
N SER A 44 -12.36 -8.93 13.49
CA SER A 44 -11.08 -9.48 14.02
C SER A 44 -10.59 -8.76 15.28
N GLY A 45 -11.38 -7.83 15.86
CA GLY A 45 -11.04 -7.09 17.07
C GLY A 45 -10.48 -5.69 16.84
N ALA A 46 -10.40 -5.23 15.59
CA ALA A 46 -10.12 -3.82 15.30
C ALA A 46 -11.26 -2.92 15.82
N ARG A 47 -10.95 -1.67 16.15
CA ARG A 47 -11.93 -0.72 16.68
C ARG A 47 -12.01 0.53 15.80
N ALA A 48 -13.22 0.95 15.46
CA ALA A 48 -13.42 2.23 14.81
C ALA A 48 -13.21 3.40 15.81
N ALA A 49 -12.60 4.48 15.35
CA ALA A 49 -12.40 5.69 16.14
C ALA A 49 -12.46 6.94 15.25
N ALA A 50 -12.80 8.08 15.85
CA ALA A 50 -12.66 9.37 15.17
C ALA A 50 -11.20 9.60 14.77
N LEU A 51 -10.96 10.15 13.58
CA LEU A 51 -9.63 10.22 12.97
C LEU A 51 -8.58 10.86 13.90
N ASP A 52 -8.88 12.00 14.50
CA ASP A 52 -7.95 12.72 15.37
C ASP A 52 -7.60 11.93 16.65
N ALA A 53 -8.56 11.15 17.18
CA ALA A 53 -8.33 10.28 18.33
C ALA A 53 -7.55 9.01 17.90
N ALA A 54 -7.84 8.48 16.72
CA ALA A 54 -7.23 7.26 16.21
C ALA A 54 -5.72 7.38 16.02
N VAL A 55 -5.21 8.56 15.68
CA VAL A 55 -3.77 8.76 15.42
C VAL A 55 -2.93 8.99 16.66
N GLN A 56 -3.55 9.19 17.84
CA GLN A 56 -2.83 9.51 19.07
C GLN A 56 -2.22 8.27 19.74
N GLY A 57 -0.95 8.38 20.16
CA GLY A 57 -0.24 7.34 20.91
C GLY A 57 -0.08 6.03 20.13
N ARG A 58 0.14 6.10 18.83
CA ARG A 58 0.34 4.97 17.92
C ARG A 58 1.81 4.73 17.62
N ASP A 59 2.18 3.46 17.49
CA ASP A 59 3.49 3.06 17.02
C ASP A 59 3.56 3.20 15.48
N VAL A 60 2.45 2.87 14.81
CA VAL A 60 2.35 2.86 13.33
C VAL A 60 1.01 3.45 12.87
N ILE A 61 1.07 4.23 11.80
CA ILE A 61 -0.11 4.72 11.07
C ILE A 61 -0.01 4.26 9.61
N ILE A 62 -1.02 3.55 9.12
CA ILE A 62 -1.10 3.07 7.74
C ILE A 62 -2.10 3.93 6.98
N LEU A 63 -1.64 4.60 5.92
CA LEU A 63 -2.47 5.42 5.04
C LEU A 63 -3.02 4.54 3.90
N SER A 64 -4.33 4.29 3.94
CA SER A 64 -5.03 3.51 2.91
C SER A 64 -6.22 4.30 2.35
N ILE A 65 -5.91 5.48 1.85
CA ILE A 65 -6.85 6.43 1.23
C ILE A 65 -6.42 6.74 -0.21
N PRO A 66 -7.31 7.31 -1.04
CA PRO A 66 -6.96 7.75 -2.39
C PRO A 66 -5.75 8.69 -2.41
N PHE A 67 -4.84 8.49 -3.36
CA PHE A 67 -3.56 9.20 -3.45
C PHE A 67 -3.69 10.73 -3.40
N HIS A 68 -4.67 11.30 -4.12
CA HIS A 68 -4.90 12.75 -4.15
C HIS A 68 -5.37 13.33 -2.82
N ARG A 69 -5.87 12.49 -1.91
CA ARG A 69 -6.35 12.89 -0.58
C ARG A 69 -5.29 12.81 0.51
N VAL A 70 -4.13 12.22 0.23
CA VAL A 70 -3.04 12.13 1.23
C VAL A 70 -2.65 13.49 1.82
N PRO A 71 -2.56 14.59 1.06
CA PRO A 71 -2.25 15.91 1.61
C PRO A 71 -3.26 16.42 2.67
N GLU A 72 -4.51 15.96 2.62
CA GLU A 72 -5.54 16.34 3.61
C GLU A 72 -5.19 15.87 5.03
N LEU A 73 -4.30 14.91 5.18
CA LEU A 73 -3.86 14.36 6.46
C LEU A 73 -2.70 15.14 7.09
N ALA A 74 -2.14 16.15 6.41
CA ALA A 74 -0.96 16.88 6.89
C ALA A 74 -1.18 17.49 8.29
N GLU A 75 -2.31 18.17 8.51
CA GLU A 75 -2.64 18.78 9.78
C GLU A 75 -2.86 17.72 10.89
N THR A 76 -3.61 16.67 10.60
CA THR A 76 -3.84 15.55 11.54
C THR A 76 -2.52 14.89 11.95
N LEU A 77 -1.63 14.65 10.99
CA LEU A 77 -0.35 14.00 11.24
C LEU A 77 0.72 14.94 11.83
N ALA A 78 0.55 16.25 11.75
CA ALA A 78 1.47 17.20 12.38
C ALA A 78 1.53 17.08 13.92
N SER A 79 0.45 16.60 14.54
CA SER A 79 0.38 16.34 15.99
C SER A 79 0.96 14.98 16.41
N VAL A 80 1.29 14.11 15.45
CA VAL A 80 1.78 12.76 15.70
C VAL A 80 3.30 12.78 15.96
N PRO A 81 3.82 12.07 17.00
CA PRO A 81 5.23 12.01 17.29
C PRO A 81 6.08 11.61 16.09
N ALA A 82 7.31 12.13 16.00
CA ALA A 82 8.21 11.90 14.85
C ALA A 82 8.64 10.42 14.73
N GLU A 83 8.69 9.71 15.86
CA GLU A 83 9.02 8.28 15.96
C GLU A 83 7.90 7.36 15.46
N THR A 84 6.66 7.85 15.32
CA THR A 84 5.56 7.05 14.76
C THR A 84 5.82 6.76 13.28
N VAL A 85 5.87 5.49 12.94
CA VAL A 85 6.07 5.06 11.55
C VAL A 85 4.81 5.29 10.73
N VAL A 86 4.91 6.00 9.62
CA VAL A 86 3.81 6.20 8.68
C VAL A 86 4.04 5.36 7.43
N ILE A 87 3.07 4.50 7.08
CA ILE A 87 3.16 3.62 5.91
C ILE A 87 2.13 4.08 4.87
N ASP A 88 2.60 4.33 3.65
CA ASP A 88 1.80 4.72 2.49
C ASP A 88 1.51 3.51 1.61
N THR A 89 0.23 3.18 1.43
CA THR A 89 -0.23 2.09 0.54
C THR A 89 -0.83 2.61 -0.76
N SER A 90 -0.86 3.93 -0.97
CA SER A 90 -1.56 4.55 -2.09
C SER A 90 -0.83 4.39 -3.41
N ASN A 91 -1.56 4.53 -4.52
CA ASN A 91 -1.04 4.54 -5.88
C ASN A 91 -1.66 5.68 -6.67
N TYR A 92 -0.90 6.24 -7.60
CA TYR A 92 -1.35 7.29 -8.48
C TYR A 92 -1.90 6.75 -9.80
N TYR A 93 -3.15 7.10 -10.06
CA TYR A 93 -3.85 6.86 -11.32
C TYR A 93 -4.53 8.15 -11.78
N PRO A 94 -4.09 8.80 -12.88
CA PRO A 94 -4.63 10.10 -13.31
C PRO A 94 -6.15 10.11 -13.50
N HIS A 95 -6.73 9.03 -14.03
CA HIS A 95 -8.17 8.91 -14.23
C HIS A 95 -8.99 8.82 -12.93
N LEU A 96 -8.38 8.41 -11.80
CA LEU A 96 -9.02 8.33 -10.49
C LEU A 96 -8.69 9.53 -9.59
N ASN A 97 -7.47 10.05 -9.72
CA ASN A 97 -6.91 11.02 -8.79
C ASN A 97 -6.89 12.44 -9.36
N GLY A 98 -7.24 12.62 -10.65
CA GLY A 98 -6.93 13.82 -11.40
C GLY A 98 -5.45 13.90 -11.75
N GLN A 99 -5.10 14.79 -12.68
CA GLN A 99 -3.69 15.02 -13.05
C GLN A 99 -2.96 15.72 -11.91
N ILE A 100 -1.77 15.20 -11.58
CA ILE A 100 -0.86 15.79 -10.59
C ILE A 100 0.47 16.06 -11.29
N GLU A 101 0.66 17.30 -11.74
CA GLU A 101 1.76 17.73 -12.60
C GLU A 101 3.15 17.25 -12.11
N ALA A 102 3.42 17.33 -10.81
CA ALA A 102 4.70 16.89 -10.26
C ALA A 102 4.96 15.39 -10.48
N VAL A 103 3.91 14.54 -10.30
CA VAL A 103 4.01 13.09 -10.51
C VAL A 103 4.05 12.76 -12.00
N ASP A 104 3.25 13.45 -12.81
CA ASP A 104 3.26 13.30 -14.27
C ASP A 104 4.63 13.70 -14.87
N ASN A 105 5.34 14.64 -14.22
CA ASN A 105 6.71 15.04 -14.57
C ASN A 105 7.79 14.14 -13.90
N GLY A 106 7.40 13.01 -13.30
CA GLY A 106 8.31 11.97 -12.82
C GLY A 106 8.71 12.06 -11.34
N GLN A 107 8.03 12.89 -10.52
CA GLN A 107 8.22 12.81 -9.07
C GLN A 107 7.74 11.44 -8.57
N VAL A 108 8.54 10.79 -7.71
CA VAL A 108 8.18 9.52 -7.09
C VAL A 108 6.96 9.72 -6.18
N GLU A 109 5.94 8.87 -6.32
CA GLU A 109 4.67 8.99 -5.61
C GLU A 109 4.83 9.16 -4.09
N SER A 110 5.63 8.31 -3.45
CA SER A 110 5.81 8.37 -2.00
C SER A 110 6.72 9.50 -1.53
N LEU A 111 7.64 9.98 -2.36
CA LEU A 111 8.39 11.21 -2.06
C LEU A 111 7.46 12.43 -2.04
N ARG A 112 6.55 12.52 -3.03
CA ARG A 112 5.52 13.56 -3.02
C ARG A 112 4.66 13.48 -1.75
N ASN A 113 4.21 12.28 -1.39
CA ASN A 113 3.40 12.10 -0.19
C ASN A 113 4.16 12.50 1.08
N ALA A 114 5.43 12.13 1.20
CA ALA A 114 6.29 12.56 2.31
C ALA A 114 6.42 14.09 2.40
N GLU A 115 6.64 14.76 1.26
CA GLU A 115 6.69 16.23 1.18
C GLU A 115 5.36 16.87 1.60
N GLN A 116 4.24 16.38 1.08
CA GLN A 116 2.92 16.91 1.40
C GLN A 116 2.53 16.72 2.87
N LEU A 117 2.97 15.63 3.48
CA LEU A 117 2.74 15.33 4.90
C LEU A 117 3.74 16.02 5.83
N GLY A 118 4.85 16.55 5.29
CA GLY A 118 5.95 17.11 6.09
C GLY A 118 6.66 16.09 6.98
N ARG A 119 6.61 14.79 6.62
CA ARG A 119 7.22 13.72 7.40
C ARG A 119 7.61 12.51 6.55
N PRO A 120 8.62 11.71 6.98
CA PRO A 120 8.99 10.48 6.28
C PRO A 120 7.83 9.48 6.23
N VAL A 121 7.78 8.72 5.13
CA VAL A 121 6.86 7.58 4.97
C VAL A 121 7.61 6.32 4.56
N VAL A 122 6.98 5.18 4.78
CA VAL A 122 7.38 3.87 4.23
C VAL A 122 6.42 3.53 3.11
N LYS A 123 6.90 3.01 1.98
CA LYS A 123 6.04 2.45 0.92
C LYS A 123 5.92 0.95 1.11
N ALA A 124 4.70 0.44 1.29
CA ALA A 124 4.42 -1.00 1.38
C ALA A 124 2.98 -1.30 0.97
N TRP A 125 2.68 -2.56 0.62
CA TRP A 125 1.39 -3.12 0.20
C TRP A 125 0.76 -2.48 -1.04
N ASN A 126 1.32 -1.44 -1.59
CA ASN A 126 0.80 -0.80 -2.80
C ASN A 126 0.87 -1.70 -4.04
N ALA A 127 1.82 -2.64 -4.08
CA ALA A 127 2.08 -3.53 -5.21
C ALA A 127 1.34 -4.87 -5.14
N ALA A 128 0.30 -4.99 -4.29
CA ALA A 128 -0.54 -6.17 -4.19
C ALA A 128 -2.02 -5.81 -4.33
N LEU A 129 -2.76 -6.57 -5.14
CA LEU A 129 -4.20 -6.40 -5.30
C LEU A 129 -4.93 -6.63 -3.98
N ALA A 130 -6.07 -5.97 -3.80
CA ALA A 130 -6.91 -6.16 -2.62
C ALA A 130 -7.36 -7.62 -2.45
N GLY A 131 -7.70 -8.29 -3.56
CA GLY A 131 -8.06 -9.72 -3.57
C GLY A 131 -6.88 -10.61 -3.15
N THR A 132 -5.67 -10.32 -3.62
CA THR A 132 -4.44 -11.00 -3.20
C THR A 132 -4.23 -10.85 -1.70
N GLN A 133 -4.31 -9.62 -1.19
CA GLN A 133 -4.16 -9.36 0.24
C GLN A 133 -5.22 -10.07 1.09
N GLN A 134 -6.44 -10.18 0.57
CA GLN A 134 -7.55 -10.84 1.26
C GLN A 134 -7.37 -12.35 1.34
N THR A 135 -6.99 -13.00 0.23
CA THR A 135 -7.13 -14.46 0.06
C THR A 135 -5.83 -15.24 -0.01
N LYS A 136 -4.69 -14.61 -0.34
CA LYS A 136 -3.44 -15.32 -0.64
C LYS A 136 -2.35 -15.19 0.43
N GLY A 137 -2.68 -14.65 1.62
CA GLY A 137 -1.74 -14.66 2.74
C GLY A 137 -1.49 -16.10 3.22
N ALA A 138 -0.22 -16.42 3.51
CA ALA A 138 0.21 -17.74 3.96
C ALA A 138 1.19 -17.64 5.15
N PRO A 139 1.36 -18.70 5.98
CA PRO A 139 2.36 -18.73 7.04
C PRO A 139 3.79 -18.54 6.51
N ALA A 140 4.68 -18.00 7.35
CA ALA A 140 6.09 -17.86 7.02
C ALA A 140 6.71 -19.22 6.63
N GLY A 141 7.57 -19.21 5.62
CA GLY A 141 8.21 -20.42 5.09
C GLY A 141 7.34 -21.27 4.17
N THR A 142 6.11 -20.86 3.85
CA THR A 142 5.28 -21.56 2.85
C THR A 142 5.92 -21.39 1.47
N PRO A 143 6.17 -22.50 0.73
CA PRO A 143 6.68 -22.42 -0.64
C PRO A 143 5.77 -21.59 -1.55
N GLY A 144 6.35 -20.69 -2.33
CA GLY A 144 5.59 -19.81 -3.24
C GLY A 144 4.83 -18.68 -2.54
N ARG A 145 5.16 -18.37 -1.28
CA ARG A 145 4.60 -17.22 -0.56
C ARG A 145 4.92 -15.92 -1.33
N ILE A 146 3.90 -15.10 -1.51
CA ILE A 146 4.01 -13.85 -2.28
C ILE A 146 4.83 -12.83 -1.49
N ALA A 147 5.74 -12.14 -2.18
CA ALA A 147 6.58 -11.11 -1.61
C ALA A 147 5.97 -9.71 -1.79
N ILE A 148 6.11 -8.88 -0.77
CA ILE A 148 5.72 -7.46 -0.77
C ILE A 148 6.97 -6.59 -0.63
N PRO A 149 7.27 -5.72 -1.61
CA PRO A 149 8.38 -4.79 -1.52
C PRO A 149 8.10 -3.69 -0.48
N VAL A 150 9.11 -3.37 0.32
CA VAL A 150 9.08 -2.32 1.36
C VAL A 150 10.23 -1.35 1.13
N ALA A 151 9.94 -0.07 0.90
CA ALA A 151 10.93 0.97 0.68
C ALA A 151 10.80 2.09 1.73
N ALA A 152 11.92 2.50 2.32
CA ALA A 152 11.96 3.60 3.29
C ALA A 152 13.40 4.10 3.46
N ASP A 153 13.56 5.37 3.84
CA ASP A 153 14.88 5.95 4.12
C ASP A 153 15.39 5.59 5.54
N SER A 154 14.49 5.33 6.49
CA SER A 154 14.83 4.86 7.83
C SER A 154 14.87 3.33 7.89
N ASP A 155 16.01 2.77 8.28
CA ASP A 155 16.19 1.32 8.51
C ASP A 155 15.25 0.78 9.60
N GLU A 156 14.98 1.58 10.63
CA GLU A 156 14.07 1.18 11.71
C GLU A 156 12.63 1.12 11.21
N ALA A 157 12.17 2.17 10.52
CA ALA A 157 10.82 2.21 9.95
C ALA A 157 10.61 1.09 8.92
N ARG A 158 11.63 0.81 8.09
CA ARG A 158 11.61 -0.28 7.12
C ARG A 158 11.48 -1.64 7.81
N ARG A 159 12.27 -1.89 8.88
CA ARG A 159 12.16 -3.14 9.66
C ARG A 159 10.80 -3.31 10.35
N VAL A 160 10.21 -2.22 10.86
CA VAL A 160 8.85 -2.24 11.43
C VAL A 160 7.84 -2.63 10.36
N ALA A 161 7.87 -1.97 9.20
CA ALA A 161 6.94 -2.28 8.10
C ALA A 161 7.11 -3.72 7.56
N MET A 162 8.35 -4.19 7.41
CA MET A 162 8.64 -5.57 6.99
C MET A 162 8.04 -6.61 7.97
N ARG A 163 8.13 -6.37 9.27
CA ARG A 163 7.48 -7.25 10.26
C ARG A 163 5.97 -7.27 10.09
N LEU A 164 5.35 -6.11 9.86
CA LEU A 164 3.91 -6.04 9.64
C LEU A 164 3.49 -6.70 8.31
N VAL A 165 4.33 -6.63 7.27
CA VAL A 165 4.11 -7.38 6.03
C VAL A 165 4.07 -8.89 6.32
N ASP A 166 5.03 -9.42 7.09
CA ASP A 166 5.06 -10.82 7.49
C ASP A 166 3.82 -11.21 8.31
N ASP A 167 3.41 -10.39 9.28
CA ASP A 167 2.22 -10.59 10.09
C ASP A 167 0.91 -10.62 9.26
N THR A 168 0.91 -10.00 8.05
CA THR A 168 -0.23 -10.06 7.13
C THR A 168 -0.21 -11.29 6.21
N GLY A 169 0.80 -12.14 6.30
CA GLY A 169 0.90 -13.40 5.56
C GLY A 169 1.70 -13.31 4.25
N PHE A 170 2.59 -12.33 4.11
CA PHE A 170 3.40 -12.09 2.91
C PHE A 170 4.87 -12.03 3.27
N ASP A 171 5.75 -12.43 2.35
CA ASP A 171 7.19 -12.29 2.55
C ASP A 171 7.61 -10.82 2.39
N PRO A 172 8.25 -10.21 3.39
CA PRO A 172 8.75 -8.85 3.25
C PRO A 172 10.05 -8.84 2.42
N PHE A 173 10.13 -7.95 1.43
CA PHE A 173 11.33 -7.72 0.66
C PHE A 173 11.86 -6.30 0.90
N ASP A 174 13.13 -6.15 1.30
CA ASP A 174 13.78 -4.84 1.43
C ASP A 174 14.04 -4.25 0.04
N ALA A 175 13.21 -3.30 -0.37
CA ALA A 175 13.32 -2.59 -1.65
C ALA A 175 14.16 -1.31 -1.58
N GLY A 176 14.88 -1.09 -0.47
CA GLY A 176 15.81 0.02 -0.31
C GLY A 176 15.17 1.34 0.09
N VAL A 177 15.73 2.43 -0.45
CA VAL A 177 15.32 3.80 -0.09
C VAL A 177 14.01 4.22 -0.74
N LEU A 178 13.33 5.20 -0.15
CA LEU A 178 12.04 5.68 -0.64
C LEU A 178 12.12 6.24 -2.08
N ALA A 179 13.25 6.81 -2.46
CA ALA A 179 13.48 7.33 -3.80
C ALA A 179 13.44 6.24 -4.90
N ASP A 180 13.68 4.98 -4.54
CA ASP A 180 13.62 3.84 -5.46
C ASP A 180 12.23 3.16 -5.48
N SER A 181 11.28 3.61 -4.64
CA SER A 181 9.93 3.04 -4.58
C SER A 181 9.11 3.18 -5.88
N TRP A 182 9.58 3.99 -6.83
CA TRP A 182 8.99 4.04 -8.17
C TRP A 182 9.02 2.68 -8.89
N ARG A 183 9.95 1.78 -8.52
CA ARG A 183 10.08 0.43 -9.09
C ARG A 183 8.92 -0.51 -8.73
N GLN A 184 8.11 -0.13 -7.75
CA GLN A 184 6.91 -0.85 -7.30
C GLN A 184 5.60 -0.07 -7.57
N GLN A 185 5.65 1.02 -8.36
CA GLN A 185 4.50 1.82 -8.76
C GLN A 185 3.69 1.16 -9.89
N PRO A 186 2.45 1.59 -10.15
CA PRO A 186 1.64 1.07 -11.24
C PRO A 186 2.35 1.10 -12.60
N GLY A 187 2.23 0.00 -13.34
CA GLY A 187 2.86 -0.16 -14.66
C GLY A 187 4.29 -0.67 -14.61
N THR A 188 4.82 -1.06 -13.43
CA THR A 188 6.12 -1.73 -13.31
C THR A 188 5.98 -3.25 -13.20
N PRO A 189 7.03 -4.05 -13.52
CA PRO A 189 6.97 -5.50 -13.46
C PRO A 189 6.69 -6.09 -12.06
N ALA A 190 7.00 -5.34 -10.99
CA ALA A 190 6.72 -5.75 -9.62
C ALA A 190 5.28 -5.43 -9.15
N TYR A 191 4.51 -4.64 -9.93
CA TYR A 191 3.21 -4.15 -9.51
C TYR A 191 2.08 -5.14 -9.79
N CYS A 192 1.45 -5.67 -8.75
CA CYS A 192 0.29 -6.57 -8.83
C CYS A 192 0.52 -7.85 -9.64
N THR A 193 1.73 -8.42 -9.55
CA THR A 193 2.18 -9.60 -10.31
C THR A 193 2.39 -10.83 -9.43
N GLU A 194 2.15 -10.75 -8.12
CA GLU A 194 2.21 -11.89 -7.17
C GLU A 194 3.53 -12.68 -7.25
N LEU A 195 4.65 -11.99 -7.21
CA LEU A 195 5.98 -12.58 -7.29
C LEU A 195 6.43 -13.09 -5.91
N THR A 196 7.26 -14.15 -5.94
CA THR A 196 7.94 -14.68 -4.76
C THR A 196 9.21 -13.87 -4.43
N LEU A 197 9.83 -14.16 -3.27
CA LEU A 197 11.11 -13.54 -2.89
C LEU A 197 12.21 -13.75 -3.93
N ASP A 198 12.21 -14.88 -4.62
CA ASP A 198 13.24 -15.20 -5.64
C ASP A 198 12.99 -14.44 -6.95
N GLU A 199 11.75 -14.13 -7.29
CA GLU A 199 11.35 -13.46 -8.53
C GLU A 199 11.36 -11.92 -8.42
N LEU A 200 10.98 -11.39 -7.26
CA LEU A 200 10.76 -9.95 -7.04
C LEU A 200 12.00 -9.09 -7.33
N PRO A 201 13.25 -9.48 -6.94
CA PRO A 201 14.44 -8.68 -7.23
C PRO A 201 14.65 -8.42 -8.73
N ALA A 202 14.43 -9.42 -9.56
CA ALA A 202 14.57 -9.31 -11.02
C ALA A 202 13.50 -8.36 -11.60
N ALA A 203 12.26 -8.43 -11.12
CA ALA A 203 11.18 -7.57 -11.54
C ALA A 203 11.42 -6.09 -11.15
N LEU A 204 11.89 -5.84 -9.92
CA LEU A 204 12.27 -4.50 -9.49
C LEU A 204 13.44 -3.93 -10.32
N ALA A 205 14.43 -4.78 -10.67
CA ALA A 205 15.56 -4.36 -11.50
C ALA A 205 15.16 -4.08 -12.95
N ALA A 206 14.17 -4.81 -13.49
CA ALA A 206 13.66 -4.66 -14.85
C ALA A 206 12.73 -3.44 -15.02
N ALA A 207 12.34 -2.75 -13.95
CA ALA A 207 11.46 -1.60 -14.04
C ALA A 207 12.10 -0.47 -14.87
N ASP A 208 11.34 0.05 -15.83
CA ASP A 208 11.69 1.22 -16.64
C ASP A 208 10.83 2.42 -16.23
N ARG A 209 11.50 3.48 -15.74
CA ARG A 209 10.85 4.67 -15.22
C ARG A 209 10.08 5.46 -16.27
N ALA A 210 10.56 5.44 -17.53
CA ALA A 210 9.92 6.14 -18.62
C ALA A 210 8.72 5.38 -19.19
N GLU A 211 8.76 4.04 -19.14
CA GLU A 211 7.70 3.17 -19.63
C GLU A 211 6.59 2.92 -18.60
N ALA A 212 6.88 2.92 -17.31
CA ALA A 212 5.89 2.60 -16.28
C ALA A 212 4.58 3.40 -16.39
N PRO A 213 4.58 4.74 -16.57
CA PRO A 213 3.33 5.49 -16.75
C PRO A 213 2.54 5.07 -17.99
N ARG A 214 3.23 4.81 -19.12
CA ARG A 214 2.59 4.37 -20.36
C ARG A 214 1.98 2.98 -20.23
N THR A 215 2.69 2.08 -19.58
CA THR A 215 2.19 0.72 -19.32
C THR A 215 0.99 0.75 -18.38
N ARG A 216 1.04 1.56 -17.31
CA ARG A 216 -0.12 1.80 -16.43
C ARG A 216 -1.35 2.24 -17.24
N ASP A 217 -1.18 3.25 -18.09
CA ASP A 217 -2.29 3.83 -18.84
C ASP A 217 -2.86 2.83 -19.86
N ARG A 218 -1.99 2.09 -20.58
CA ARG A 218 -2.42 1.00 -21.49
C ARG A 218 -3.18 -0.10 -20.75
N LEU A 219 -2.72 -0.48 -19.53
CA LEU A 219 -3.43 -1.47 -18.72
C LEU A 219 -4.82 -0.97 -18.31
N MET A 220 -4.95 0.30 -17.93
CA MET A 220 -6.25 0.88 -17.58
C MET A 220 -7.19 0.96 -18.78
N GLU A 221 -6.68 1.33 -19.95
CA GLU A 221 -7.45 1.27 -21.20
C GLU A 221 -7.91 -0.16 -21.50
N HIS A 222 -7.02 -1.15 -21.37
CA HIS A 222 -7.36 -2.55 -21.56
C HIS A 222 -8.46 -3.00 -20.59
N PHE A 223 -8.33 -2.74 -19.28
CA PHE A 223 -9.36 -3.08 -18.29
C PHE A 223 -10.71 -2.43 -18.61
N ALA A 224 -10.73 -1.21 -19.15
CA ALA A 224 -11.94 -0.51 -19.54
C ALA A 224 -12.66 -1.17 -20.74
N THR A 225 -11.97 -1.98 -21.55
CA THR A 225 -12.57 -2.72 -22.67
C THR A 225 -13.19 -4.05 -22.28
N LEU A 226 -12.91 -4.55 -21.07
CA LEU A 226 -13.43 -5.84 -20.63
C LEU A 226 -14.96 -5.76 -20.43
N THR A 227 -15.67 -6.74 -20.99
CA THR A 227 -17.13 -6.83 -20.90
C THR A 227 -17.62 -7.53 -19.62
N ALA A 228 -16.73 -8.25 -18.95
CA ALA A 228 -16.97 -8.90 -17.67
C ALA A 228 -15.89 -8.48 -16.65
N THR A 229 -16.25 -8.49 -15.38
CA THR A 229 -15.27 -8.26 -14.31
C THR A 229 -14.25 -9.40 -14.29
N PRO A 230 -12.96 -9.13 -14.50
CA PRO A 230 -11.94 -10.18 -14.48
C PRO A 230 -11.79 -10.79 -13.09
N THR A 231 -11.43 -12.05 -13.05
CA THR A 231 -11.02 -12.75 -11.82
C THR A 231 -9.69 -12.20 -11.30
N LEU A 232 -9.34 -12.52 -10.06
CA LEU A 232 -8.06 -12.12 -9.48
C LEU A 232 -6.87 -12.64 -10.32
N GLU A 233 -6.94 -13.90 -10.73
CA GLU A 233 -5.92 -14.57 -11.54
C GLU A 233 -5.76 -13.90 -12.91
N GLU A 234 -6.86 -13.54 -13.56
CA GLU A 234 -6.84 -12.83 -14.84
C GLU A 234 -6.20 -11.43 -14.70
N VAL A 235 -6.51 -10.70 -13.62
CA VAL A 235 -5.87 -9.40 -13.37
C VAL A 235 -4.37 -9.55 -13.17
N VAL A 236 -3.91 -10.55 -12.41
CA VAL A 236 -2.48 -10.83 -12.22
C VAL A 236 -1.81 -11.18 -13.54
N GLU A 237 -2.43 -12.03 -14.36
CA GLU A 237 -1.88 -12.44 -15.67
C GLU A 237 -1.81 -11.28 -16.66
N ILE A 238 -2.82 -10.42 -16.68
CA ILE A 238 -2.81 -9.19 -17.51
C ILE A 238 -1.63 -8.29 -17.10
N ASN A 239 -1.40 -8.08 -15.78
CA ASN A 239 -0.26 -7.30 -15.32
C ASN A 239 1.08 -7.94 -15.70
N ARG A 240 1.23 -9.27 -15.57
CA ARG A 240 2.45 -10.00 -15.97
C ARG A 240 2.72 -9.86 -17.45
N SER A 241 1.70 -10.06 -18.28
CA SER A 241 1.81 -10.04 -19.74
C SER A 241 2.21 -8.66 -20.30
N ALA A 242 1.99 -7.59 -19.55
CA ALA A 242 2.34 -6.24 -19.98
C ALA A 242 3.87 -5.98 -20.04
N HIS A 243 4.68 -6.92 -19.53
CA HIS A 243 6.14 -6.81 -19.39
C HIS A 243 6.93 -7.87 -20.16
N HIS A 244 6.26 -8.61 -21.08
CA HIS A 244 6.86 -9.64 -21.94
C HIS A 244 6.92 -9.22 -23.41
#